data_4f51675aaf508b8bf8e99e01fd6ea644
#
_entry.id   4f51675aaf508b8bf8e99e01fd6ea644
#
_cell.length_a   1.000
_cell.length_b   1.000
_cell.length_c   1.000
_cell.angle_alpha   90.00
_cell.angle_beta   90.00
_cell.angle_gamma   90.00
#
_symmetry.space_group_name_H-M   'P 1'
#
loop_
_entity.id
_entity.type
_entity.pdbx_description
1 polymer ?
#
loop_
_entity_poly.entity_id
_entity_poly.type
_entity_poly.pdbx_seq_one_letter_code
_entity_poly.pdbx_strand_id
1 'polypeptide(L)'
;VQPAAQLLAYPWVSTDTTPTGSMDSCAEMFPLTRATMDFFNLCVFPGGKMIDHVLANPTDHPDLSGLPPAVIATAGFDPIRDQGNAYAETLKTADNDVTHYCFGSLTHSFLSFGGVTRAAEQACAQLARDLATHLHTR
;
A
#
# COMPACT_ATOMS: atom_id res chain seq x y z
N VAL A 1 14.11 -6.96 16.61
CA VAL A 1 14.27 -5.51 16.42
C VAL A 1 12.98 -5.00 15.82
N GLN A 2 12.29 -4.07 16.47
CA GLN A 2 11.13 -3.40 15.88
C GLN A 2 11.60 -2.19 15.06
N PRO A 3 11.02 -1.94 13.86
CA PRO A 3 11.24 -0.70 13.13
C PRO A 3 10.81 0.53 13.93
N ALA A 4 11.41 1.67 13.66
CA ALA A 4 11.02 2.94 14.30
C ALA A 4 9.69 3.46 13.74
N ALA A 5 9.45 3.26 12.45
CA ALA A 5 8.23 3.60 11.72
C ALA A 5 8.13 2.75 10.46
N GLN A 6 6.95 2.78 9.82
CA GLN A 6 6.68 2.16 8.52
C GLN A 6 6.33 3.25 7.51
N LEU A 7 6.90 3.18 6.31
CA LEU A 7 6.41 3.94 5.15
C LEU A 7 5.95 2.95 4.09
N LEU A 8 4.65 2.93 3.84
CA LEU A 8 4.00 2.02 2.90
C LEU A 8 3.42 2.83 1.75
N ALA A 9 4.12 2.89 0.63
CA ALA A 9 3.64 3.56 -0.57
C ALA A 9 3.02 2.54 -1.52
N TYR A 10 1.77 2.75 -1.91
CA TYR A 10 0.99 1.84 -2.76
C TYR A 10 1.21 0.37 -2.39
N PRO A 11 0.96 -0.02 -1.12
CA PRO A 11 1.36 -1.34 -0.64
C PRO A 11 0.49 -2.46 -1.24
N TRP A 12 1.15 -3.55 -1.64
CA TRP A 12 0.48 -4.80 -1.97
C TRP A 12 0.29 -5.61 -0.68
N VAL A 13 -0.93 -5.64 -0.16
CA VAL A 13 -1.27 -6.22 1.15
C VAL A 13 -2.28 -7.37 1.07
N SER A 14 -2.67 -7.75 -0.13
CA SER A 14 -3.53 -8.91 -0.39
C SER A 14 -3.24 -9.48 -1.77
N THR A 15 -3.19 -10.80 -1.86
CA THR A 15 -3.05 -11.53 -3.12
C THR A 15 -4.36 -11.63 -3.91
N ASP A 16 -5.48 -11.17 -3.33
CA ASP A 16 -6.80 -11.18 -3.99
C ASP A 16 -6.83 -10.19 -5.16
N THR A 17 -7.09 -10.73 -6.35
CA THR A 17 -7.25 -9.99 -7.61
C THR A 17 -8.68 -10.06 -8.14
N THR A 18 -9.65 -10.42 -7.28
CA THR A 18 -11.07 -10.44 -7.64
C THR A 18 -11.50 -9.09 -8.21
N PRO A 19 -12.17 -9.04 -9.40
CA PRO A 19 -12.49 -7.80 -10.09
C PRO A 19 -13.62 -7.03 -9.38
N THR A 20 -13.30 -6.37 -8.28
CA THR A 20 -14.19 -5.51 -7.50
C THR A 20 -13.49 -4.20 -7.16
N GLY A 21 -14.25 -3.11 -6.95
CA GLY A 21 -13.69 -1.82 -6.54
C GLY A 21 -12.59 -1.32 -7.47
N SER A 22 -11.43 -0.96 -6.90
CA SER A 22 -10.29 -0.48 -7.69
C SER A 22 -9.64 -1.58 -8.54
N MET A 23 -9.71 -2.85 -8.12
CA MET A 23 -9.17 -3.97 -8.90
C MET A 23 -9.92 -4.16 -10.21
N ASP A 24 -11.18 -3.71 -10.31
CA ASP A 24 -11.96 -3.67 -11.55
C ASP A 24 -11.81 -2.32 -12.26
N SER A 25 -12.11 -1.21 -11.57
CA SER A 25 -12.14 0.12 -12.18
C SER A 25 -10.78 0.63 -12.66
N CYS A 26 -9.68 0.12 -12.10
CA CYS A 26 -8.32 0.43 -12.49
C CYS A 26 -7.57 -0.76 -13.12
N ALA A 27 -8.30 -1.81 -13.58
CA ALA A 27 -7.73 -3.07 -14.05
C ALA A 27 -6.67 -2.91 -15.15
N GLU A 28 -6.80 -1.89 -16.00
CA GLU A 28 -5.94 -1.62 -17.16
C GLU A 28 -5.09 -0.35 -17.00
N MET A 29 -4.98 0.19 -15.77
CA MET A 29 -4.23 1.43 -15.52
C MET A 29 -2.72 1.19 -15.56
N PHE A 30 -2.00 2.13 -16.21
CA PHE A 30 -0.54 2.14 -16.18
C PHE A 30 -0.03 2.76 -14.86
N PRO A 31 1.05 2.27 -14.29
CA PRO A 31 1.95 1.20 -14.74
C PRO A 31 1.59 -0.21 -14.22
N LEU A 32 0.58 -0.34 -13.37
CA LEU A 32 0.15 -1.62 -12.79
C LEU A 32 -1.24 -1.98 -13.30
N THR A 33 -1.38 -3.20 -13.86
CA THR A 33 -2.66 -3.77 -14.29
C THR A 33 -3.02 -4.96 -13.41
N ARG A 34 -4.31 -5.34 -13.40
CA ARG A 34 -4.76 -6.59 -12.76
C ARG A 34 -4.03 -7.80 -13.34
N ALA A 35 -3.88 -7.86 -14.66
CA ALA A 35 -3.16 -8.95 -15.31
C ALA A 35 -1.68 -9.05 -14.84
N THR A 36 -1.04 -7.90 -14.54
CA THR A 36 0.28 -7.87 -13.97
C THR A 36 0.28 -8.42 -12.54
N MET A 37 -0.75 -8.12 -11.73
CA MET A 37 -0.90 -8.68 -10.39
C MET A 37 -1.09 -10.20 -10.43
N ASP A 38 -1.93 -10.70 -11.34
CA ASP A 38 -2.10 -12.15 -11.56
C ASP A 38 -0.78 -12.83 -11.92
N PHE A 39 0.00 -12.20 -12.81
CA PHE A 39 1.33 -12.69 -13.17
C PHE A 39 2.30 -12.69 -11.97
N PHE A 40 2.30 -11.64 -11.15
CA PHE A 40 3.12 -11.60 -9.93
C PHE A 40 2.72 -12.67 -8.95
N ASN A 41 1.43 -12.94 -8.75
CA ASN A 41 0.96 -14.04 -7.93
C ASN A 41 1.52 -15.38 -8.41
N LEU A 42 1.52 -15.65 -9.72
CA LEU A 42 2.10 -16.87 -10.28
C LEU A 42 3.62 -16.97 -10.05
N CYS A 43 4.33 -15.86 -10.12
CA CYS A 43 5.79 -15.82 -9.93
C CYS A 43 6.19 -15.96 -8.47
N VAL A 44 5.49 -15.25 -7.56
CA VAL A 44 5.82 -15.20 -6.13
C VAL A 44 5.32 -16.45 -5.41
N PHE A 45 4.17 -16.99 -5.83
CA PHE A 45 3.51 -18.16 -5.20
C PHE A 45 3.38 -19.34 -6.17
N PRO A 46 4.48 -19.93 -6.63
CA PRO A 46 4.44 -20.99 -7.63
C PRO A 46 3.60 -22.18 -7.15
N GLY A 47 2.63 -22.57 -7.98
CA GLY A 47 1.65 -23.62 -7.65
C GLY A 47 0.68 -23.25 -6.53
N GLY A 48 0.50 -21.93 -6.25
CA GLY A 48 -0.43 -21.40 -5.24
C GLY A 48 0.04 -21.61 -3.80
N LYS A 49 1.27 -22.07 -3.59
CA LYS A 49 1.79 -22.31 -2.23
C LYS A 49 1.93 -20.99 -1.47
N MET A 50 1.39 -20.94 -0.25
CA MET A 50 1.42 -19.81 0.67
C MET A 50 0.69 -18.54 0.16
N ILE A 51 -0.08 -18.64 -0.92
CA ILE A 51 -0.83 -17.48 -1.44
C ILE A 51 -1.84 -16.94 -0.40
N ASP A 52 -2.44 -17.83 0.40
CA ASP A 52 -3.39 -17.48 1.47
C ASP A 52 -2.71 -17.28 2.84
N HIS A 53 -1.37 -17.25 2.88
CA HIS A 53 -0.66 -17.09 4.15
C HIS A 53 -0.68 -15.62 4.61
N VAL A 54 -0.80 -15.39 5.92
CA VAL A 54 -0.86 -14.04 6.52
C VAL A 54 0.35 -13.13 6.20
N LEU A 55 1.51 -13.72 5.88
CA LEU A 55 2.67 -12.95 5.42
C LEU A 55 2.53 -12.45 3.97
N ALA A 56 1.66 -13.08 3.17
CA ALA A 56 1.30 -12.63 1.84
C ALA A 56 0.06 -11.70 1.87
N ASN A 57 -0.78 -11.89 2.89
CA ASN A 57 -2.02 -11.14 3.11
C ASN A 57 -2.03 -10.55 4.53
N PRO A 58 -1.19 -9.55 4.83
CA PRO A 58 -1.09 -8.99 6.19
C PRO A 58 -2.41 -8.42 6.71
N THR A 59 -3.35 -8.07 5.84
CA THR A 59 -4.71 -7.65 6.23
C THR A 59 -5.46 -8.75 7.00
N ASP A 60 -5.15 -10.02 6.75
CA ASP A 60 -5.81 -11.18 7.37
C ASP A 60 -5.13 -11.62 8.68
N HIS A 61 -4.11 -10.90 9.12
CA HIS A 61 -3.43 -11.25 10.36
C HIS A 61 -4.37 -11.07 11.57
N PRO A 62 -4.46 -12.07 12.48
CA PRO A 62 -5.42 -12.05 13.57
C PRO A 62 -5.15 -10.97 14.63
N ASP A 63 -3.94 -10.46 14.70
CA ASP A 63 -3.55 -9.39 15.62
C ASP A 63 -2.57 -8.43 14.93
N LEU A 64 -3.04 -7.21 14.70
CA LEU A 64 -2.27 -6.11 14.13
C LEU A 64 -1.98 -5.01 15.17
N SER A 65 -2.20 -5.27 16.45
CA SER A 65 -1.93 -4.30 17.51
C SER A 65 -0.43 -4.09 17.77
N GLY A 66 -0.07 -2.93 18.32
CA GLY A 66 1.29 -2.64 18.78
C GLY A 66 2.35 -2.57 17.67
N LEU A 67 1.93 -2.36 16.42
CA LEU A 67 2.85 -2.15 15.31
C LEU A 67 3.46 -0.74 15.35
N PRO A 68 4.63 -0.54 14.74
CA PRO A 68 5.26 0.78 14.64
C PRO A 68 4.34 1.79 13.95
N PRO A 69 4.47 3.10 14.26
CA PRO A 69 3.77 4.15 13.53
C PRO A 69 3.89 3.98 12.03
N ALA A 70 2.79 4.17 11.30
CA ALA A 70 2.72 3.92 9.87
C ALA A 70 2.30 5.18 9.09
N VAL A 71 3.05 5.51 8.04
CA VAL A 71 2.64 6.45 7.00
C VAL A 71 2.28 5.63 5.77
N ILE A 72 1.00 5.63 5.40
CA ILE A 72 0.47 4.82 4.29
C ILE A 72 -0.03 5.74 3.19
N ALA A 73 0.36 5.46 1.97
CA ALA A 73 -0.08 6.23 0.80
C ALA A 73 -0.57 5.32 -0.32
N THR A 74 -1.77 5.58 -0.79
CA THR A 74 -2.37 4.92 -1.96
C THR A 74 -2.53 5.91 -3.11
N ALA A 75 -2.76 5.43 -4.32
CA ALA A 75 -2.96 6.24 -5.50
C ALA A 75 -4.37 6.04 -6.06
N GLY A 76 -4.97 7.11 -6.59
CA GLY A 76 -6.35 7.07 -7.09
C GLY A 76 -6.54 6.15 -8.30
N PHE A 77 -5.54 6.10 -9.19
CA PHE A 77 -5.53 5.26 -10.38
C PHE A 77 -4.62 4.03 -10.19
N ASP A 78 -5.00 3.18 -9.22
CA ASP A 78 -4.23 2.01 -8.84
C ASP A 78 -5.17 0.83 -8.55
N PRO A 79 -4.98 -0.34 -9.19
CA PRO A 79 -5.83 -1.50 -8.92
C PRO A 79 -5.77 -1.97 -7.46
N ILE A 80 -4.66 -1.77 -6.76
CA ILE A 80 -4.51 -2.16 -5.33
C ILE A 80 -4.84 -1.03 -4.35
N ARG A 81 -5.42 0.10 -4.82
CA ARG A 81 -5.82 1.23 -3.96
C ARG A 81 -6.71 0.80 -2.80
N ASP A 82 -7.76 0.06 -3.09
CA ASP A 82 -8.78 -0.27 -2.09
C ASP A 82 -8.23 -1.25 -1.04
N GLN A 83 -7.32 -2.16 -1.41
CA GLN A 83 -6.58 -3.01 -0.47
C GLN A 83 -5.75 -2.17 0.49
N GLY A 84 -4.97 -1.22 -0.04
CA GLY A 84 -4.14 -0.34 0.78
C GLY A 84 -4.96 0.56 1.71
N ASN A 85 -6.09 1.08 1.24
CA ASN A 85 -7.03 1.86 2.06
C ASN A 85 -7.62 1.00 3.19
N ALA A 86 -8.08 -0.21 2.88
CA ALA A 86 -8.64 -1.13 3.87
C ALA A 86 -7.59 -1.50 4.93
N TYR A 87 -6.36 -1.77 4.52
CA TYR A 87 -5.26 -2.07 5.46
C TYR A 87 -4.97 -0.90 6.41
N ALA A 88 -4.95 0.33 5.90
CA ALA A 88 -4.80 1.52 6.74
C ALA A 88 -5.90 1.63 7.81
N GLU A 89 -7.14 1.37 7.44
CA GLU A 89 -8.27 1.39 8.39
C GLU A 89 -8.20 0.21 9.39
N THR A 90 -7.76 -0.97 8.95
CA THR A 90 -7.54 -2.11 9.85
C THR A 90 -6.48 -1.79 10.90
N LEU A 91 -5.36 -1.18 10.51
CA LEU A 91 -4.32 -0.75 11.45
C LEU A 91 -4.81 0.30 12.45
N LYS A 92 -5.59 1.28 12.01
CA LYS A 92 -6.23 2.28 12.90
C LYS A 92 -7.18 1.61 13.90
N THR A 93 -8.00 0.67 13.42
CA THR A 93 -8.95 -0.08 14.26
C THR A 93 -8.22 -0.93 15.32
N ALA A 94 -7.00 -1.37 15.01
CA ALA A 94 -6.11 -2.06 15.96
C ALA A 94 -5.30 -1.10 16.86
N ASP A 95 -5.71 0.17 16.95
CA ASP A 95 -5.14 1.21 17.82
C ASP A 95 -3.67 1.56 17.52
N ASN A 96 -3.27 1.43 16.25
CA ASN A 96 -1.94 1.90 15.82
C ASN A 96 -1.97 3.37 15.38
N ASP A 97 -0.83 4.05 15.50
CA ASP A 97 -0.64 5.40 14.97
C ASP A 97 -0.46 5.35 13.45
N VAL A 98 -1.49 5.79 12.70
CA VAL A 98 -1.52 5.69 11.24
C VAL A 98 -1.87 7.02 10.59
N THR A 99 -0.94 7.56 9.83
CA THR A 99 -1.20 8.63 8.86
C THR A 99 -1.48 8.01 7.49
N HIS A 100 -2.64 8.29 6.89
CA HIS A 100 -3.05 7.71 5.61
C HIS A 100 -3.44 8.78 4.60
N TYR A 101 -2.92 8.64 3.38
CA TYR A 101 -3.26 9.47 2.20
C TYR A 101 -3.72 8.60 1.04
N CYS A 102 -4.79 9.03 0.36
CA CYS A 102 -5.13 8.57 -0.97
C CYS A 102 -4.90 9.72 -1.96
N PHE A 103 -3.84 9.65 -2.76
CA PHE A 103 -3.53 10.67 -3.77
C PHE A 103 -4.35 10.43 -5.04
N GLY A 104 -5.55 11.02 -5.09
CA GLY A 104 -6.58 10.75 -6.08
C GLY A 104 -6.17 10.99 -7.55
N SER A 105 -5.18 11.83 -7.82
CA SER A 105 -4.68 12.15 -9.17
C SER A 105 -3.44 11.36 -9.58
N LEU A 106 -2.93 10.47 -8.73
CA LEU A 106 -1.72 9.70 -8.98
C LEU A 106 -2.02 8.25 -9.34
N THR A 107 -1.04 7.63 -10.01
CA THR A 107 -1.04 6.20 -10.38
C THR A 107 -0.16 5.40 -9.44
N HIS A 108 -0.25 4.07 -9.52
CA HIS A 108 0.74 3.19 -8.90
C HIS A 108 2.18 3.66 -9.21
N SER A 109 3.13 3.40 -8.33
CA SER A 109 4.55 3.79 -8.47
C SER A 109 4.81 5.31 -8.55
N PHE A 110 3.92 6.16 -8.04
CA PHE A 110 4.05 7.62 -8.15
C PHE A 110 5.34 8.18 -7.53
N LEU A 111 5.98 7.50 -6.59
CA LEU A 111 7.28 7.94 -6.04
C LEU A 111 8.35 8.04 -7.13
N SER A 112 8.27 7.20 -8.18
CA SER A 112 9.18 7.24 -9.33
C SER A 112 8.95 8.45 -10.25
N PHE A 113 7.83 9.17 -10.08
CA PHE A 113 7.45 10.33 -10.89
C PHE A 113 7.67 11.67 -10.18
N GLY A 114 8.35 11.69 -9.04
CA GLY A 114 8.61 12.91 -8.25
C GLY A 114 9.35 14.02 -9.02
N GLY A 115 10.17 13.67 -10.01
CA GLY A 115 10.82 14.64 -10.91
C GLY A 115 10.03 14.94 -12.20
N VAL A 116 8.87 14.30 -12.39
CA VAL A 116 8.10 14.38 -13.65
C VAL A 116 6.83 15.22 -13.48
N THR A 117 6.12 15.05 -12.36
CA THR A 117 4.89 15.79 -12.09
C THR A 117 4.91 16.49 -10.75
N ARG A 118 4.34 17.71 -10.69
CA ARG A 118 4.23 18.45 -9.43
C ARG A 118 3.42 17.68 -8.37
N ALA A 119 2.39 16.96 -8.76
CA ALA A 119 1.57 16.18 -7.83
C ALA A 119 2.37 15.06 -7.17
N ALA A 120 3.19 14.33 -7.93
CA ALA A 120 4.06 13.29 -7.39
C ALA A 120 5.17 13.89 -6.51
N GLU A 121 5.77 15.02 -6.91
CA GLU A 121 6.77 15.73 -6.10
C GLU A 121 6.19 16.15 -4.74
N GLN A 122 4.98 16.72 -4.73
CA GLN A 122 4.29 17.14 -3.51
C GLN A 122 3.96 15.94 -2.61
N ALA A 123 3.50 14.83 -3.18
CA ALA A 123 3.24 13.60 -2.46
C ALA A 123 4.52 13.04 -1.81
N CYS A 124 5.62 12.96 -2.56
CA CYS A 124 6.93 12.53 -2.03
C CYS A 124 7.37 13.41 -0.87
N ALA A 125 7.30 14.74 -1.02
CA ALA A 125 7.69 15.68 0.02
C ALA A 125 6.80 15.58 1.27
N GLN A 126 5.49 15.32 1.12
CA GLN A 126 4.59 15.12 2.24
C GLN A 126 4.96 13.85 3.02
N LEU A 127 5.10 12.73 2.32
CA LEU A 127 5.44 11.44 2.94
C LEU A 127 6.79 11.49 3.67
N ALA A 128 7.77 12.18 3.09
CA ALA A 128 9.08 12.35 3.73
C ALA A 128 8.99 13.17 5.03
N ARG A 129 8.18 14.24 5.05
CA ARG A 129 7.96 15.04 6.27
C ARG A 129 7.29 14.22 7.36
N ASP A 130 6.22 13.48 7.03
CA ASP A 130 5.46 12.71 8.01
C ASP A 130 6.30 11.56 8.58
N LEU A 131 7.05 10.85 7.73
CA LEU A 131 7.99 9.84 8.21
C LEU A 131 9.04 10.45 9.16
N ALA A 132 9.57 11.63 8.83
CA ALA A 132 10.57 12.30 9.65
C ALA A 132 10.05 12.62 11.06
N THR A 133 8.76 12.94 11.23
CA THR A 133 8.18 13.19 12.57
C THR A 133 8.31 11.97 13.49
N HIS A 134 8.10 10.75 12.94
CA HIS A 134 8.22 9.51 13.72
C HIS A 134 9.68 9.11 13.99
N LEU A 135 10.63 9.55 13.18
CA LEU A 135 12.04 9.21 13.35
C LEU A 135 12.77 10.14 14.34
N HIS A 136 12.28 11.38 14.52
CA HIS A 136 12.91 12.38 15.39
C HIS A 136 12.33 12.46 16.80
N THR A 137 11.28 11.71 17.11
CA THR A 137 10.60 11.70 18.43
C THR A 137 11.19 10.71 19.44
N ARG A 138 12.40 10.19 19.19
CA ARG A 138 13.11 9.28 20.10
C ARG A 138 14.35 9.92 20.70
#